data_c1bf8cb4632ea6c86015a86617369788
#
_entry.id   c1bf8cb4632ea6c86015a86617369788
#
_cell.length_a   1.000
_cell.length_b   1.000
_cell.length_c   1.000
_cell.angle_alpha   90.00
_cell.angle_beta   90.00
_cell.angle_gamma   90.00
#
_symmetry.space_group_name_H-M   'P 1'
#
loop_
_entity.id
_entity.type
_entity.pdbx_description
1 polymer ?
#
loop_
_entity_poly.entity_id
_entity_poly.type
_entity_poly.pdbx_seq_one_letter_code
_entity_poly.pdbx_strand_id
1 'polypeptide(L)'
;ACTTFTVGIYRFQLIHSLCHSDCLLIFYDRRHRLALSGDHVLLKITPNISLWPLTEANPLGRYLHSLEQLEKLEVDCALPGHKQLITDWRKRVAELQSHHHERLQQMKNVIDGAATPFDVCARVFDVNALSSHEIRFAVTETLAHLEYLVNEQTLQKNTNHVWTYMRNC
;
A
#
# COMPACT_ATOMS: atom_id res chain seq x y z
N ALA A 1 2.75 -6.02 -23.62
CA ALA A 1 3.12 -4.96 -24.56
C ALA A 1 3.14 -3.64 -23.78
N CYS A 2 4.24 -2.89 -23.85
CA CYS A 2 4.35 -1.57 -23.21
C CYS A 2 3.45 -0.60 -23.97
N THR A 3 2.35 -0.17 -23.35
CA THR A 3 1.46 0.81 -23.97
C THR A 3 2.05 2.20 -23.75
N THR A 4 2.27 2.94 -24.84
CA THR A 4 2.75 4.32 -24.78
C THR A 4 1.78 5.24 -25.50
N PHE A 5 1.68 6.50 -25.02
CA PHE A 5 0.94 7.55 -25.70
C PHE A 5 1.69 8.88 -25.60
N THR A 6 1.36 9.83 -26.45
CA THR A 6 2.04 11.13 -26.52
C THR A 6 1.05 12.27 -26.25
N VAL A 7 1.48 13.23 -25.41
CA VAL A 7 0.76 14.47 -25.14
C VAL A 7 1.74 15.62 -25.27
N GLY A 8 1.57 16.43 -26.32
CA GLY A 8 2.53 17.49 -26.63
C GLY A 8 3.93 16.96 -26.87
N ILE A 9 4.90 17.37 -26.04
CA ILE A 9 6.29 16.94 -26.12
C ILE A 9 6.59 15.70 -25.26
N TYR A 10 5.63 15.25 -24.46
CA TYR A 10 5.79 14.14 -23.51
C TYR A 10 5.36 12.82 -24.12
N ARG A 11 6.18 11.79 -23.96
CA ARG A 11 5.85 10.41 -24.36
C ARG A 11 5.79 9.53 -23.12
N PHE A 12 4.57 9.25 -22.67
CA PHE A 12 4.31 8.46 -21.49
C PHE A 12 4.27 6.97 -21.77
N GLN A 13 4.96 6.21 -20.95
CA GLN A 13 4.80 4.77 -20.78
C GLN A 13 3.79 4.54 -19.66
N LEU A 14 2.83 3.63 -19.88
CA LEU A 14 1.89 3.22 -18.85
C LEU A 14 2.51 2.13 -17.98
N ILE A 15 2.51 2.38 -16.69
CA ILE A 15 2.91 1.41 -15.67
C ILE A 15 1.63 1.06 -14.90
N HIS A 16 1.22 -0.20 -15.01
CA HIS A 16 0.08 -0.70 -14.25
C HIS A 16 0.50 -0.89 -12.80
N SER A 17 -0.17 -0.22 -11.89
CA SER A 17 -0.04 -0.40 -10.47
C SER A 17 -1.35 -0.98 -9.92
N LEU A 18 -1.23 -2.14 -9.31
CA LEU A 18 -2.36 -2.97 -8.93
C LEU A 18 -2.61 -2.89 -7.41
N CYS A 19 -3.01 -1.73 -6.84
CA CYS A 19 -3.04 -1.67 -5.39
C CYS A 19 -4.11 -0.82 -4.70
N HIS A 20 -4.52 0.32 -5.17
CA HIS A 20 -5.54 1.14 -4.49
C HIS A 20 -6.91 1.01 -5.15
N SER A 21 -6.91 0.76 -6.43
CA SER A 21 -8.04 0.35 -7.26
C SER A 21 -7.53 -0.71 -8.22
N ASP A 22 -8.41 -1.53 -8.76
CA ASP A 22 -8.04 -2.62 -9.69
C ASP A 22 -7.28 -2.15 -10.94
N CYS A 23 -7.16 -0.83 -11.16
CA CYS A 23 -6.52 -0.22 -12.32
C CYS A 23 -5.94 1.16 -12.04
N LEU A 24 -5.00 1.31 -11.10
CA LEU A 24 -4.27 2.57 -11.03
C LEU A 24 -3.14 2.57 -12.09
N LEU A 25 -3.11 3.61 -12.91
CA LEU A 25 -2.09 3.81 -13.92
C LEU A 25 -1.13 4.91 -13.48
N ILE A 26 0.15 4.62 -13.55
CA ILE A 26 1.23 5.60 -13.44
C ILE A 26 1.72 5.88 -14.84
N PHE A 27 1.91 7.15 -15.16
CA PHE A 27 2.41 7.58 -16.46
C PHE A 27 3.84 8.08 -16.28
N TYR A 28 4.80 7.46 -16.99
CA TYR A 28 6.21 7.78 -16.87
C TYR A 28 6.80 8.21 -18.21
N ASP A 29 7.34 9.44 -18.27
CA ASP A 29 8.14 9.94 -19.39
C ASP A 29 9.63 9.83 -19.03
N ARG A 30 10.29 8.86 -19.66
CA ARG A 30 11.71 8.58 -19.42
C ARG A 30 12.62 9.73 -19.88
N ARG A 31 12.27 10.41 -20.99
CA ARG A 31 13.10 11.49 -21.55
C ARG A 31 13.14 12.70 -20.62
N HIS A 32 11.99 13.06 -20.05
CA HIS A 32 11.87 14.21 -19.14
C HIS A 32 11.97 13.83 -17.66
N ARG A 33 12.19 12.53 -17.37
CA ARG A 33 12.25 11.97 -16.01
C ARG A 33 11.07 12.39 -15.14
N LEU A 34 9.89 12.40 -15.77
CA LEU A 34 8.64 12.88 -15.21
C LEU A 34 7.70 11.71 -14.96
N ALA A 35 7.09 11.68 -13.76
CA ALA A 35 6.05 10.70 -13.44
C ALA A 35 4.75 11.39 -13.03
N LEU A 36 3.60 10.85 -13.49
CA LEU A 36 2.29 11.17 -12.93
C LEU A 36 1.90 9.99 -12.05
N SER A 37 2.04 10.15 -10.74
CA SER A 37 1.92 9.02 -9.79
C SER A 37 0.51 8.83 -9.24
N GLY A 38 -0.42 9.75 -9.54
CA GLY A 38 -1.77 9.70 -8.97
C GLY A 38 -1.71 9.57 -7.45
N ASP A 39 -2.58 8.72 -6.90
CA ASP A 39 -2.63 8.45 -5.47
C ASP A 39 -1.74 7.28 -5.04
N HIS A 40 -0.96 6.72 -5.97
CA HIS A 40 -0.07 5.60 -5.65
C HIS A 40 1.14 6.02 -4.82
N VAL A 41 1.74 7.17 -5.15
CA VAL A 41 2.85 7.77 -4.40
C VAL A 41 2.49 9.21 -4.10
N LEU A 42 2.25 9.51 -2.83
CA LEU A 42 1.89 10.83 -2.31
C LEU A 42 3.03 11.36 -1.44
N LEU A 43 3.27 12.69 -1.43
CA LEU A 43 4.46 13.26 -0.76
C LEU A 43 4.44 13.11 0.77
N LYS A 44 3.29 13.34 1.42
CA LYS A 44 3.22 13.45 2.90
C LYS A 44 2.38 12.37 3.57
N ILE A 45 1.46 11.78 2.84
CA ILE A 45 0.56 10.76 3.38
C ILE A 45 0.84 9.42 2.72
N THR A 46 0.60 8.35 3.44
CA THR A 46 0.65 7.00 2.91
C THR A 46 -0.72 6.68 2.29
N PRO A 47 -0.77 6.15 1.07
CA PRO A 47 -2.02 5.62 0.53
C PRO A 47 -2.57 4.54 1.46
N ASN A 48 -3.87 4.56 1.70
CA ASN A 48 -4.53 3.52 2.48
C ASN A 48 -4.63 2.25 1.62
N ILE A 49 -3.92 1.21 2.00
CA ILE A 49 -3.97 -0.10 1.33
C ILE A 49 -4.88 -1.01 2.12
N SER A 50 -6.11 -1.11 1.65
CA SER A 50 -7.19 -1.83 2.32
C SER A 50 -7.58 -3.10 1.60
N LEU A 51 -7.96 -4.12 2.35
CA LEU A 51 -8.63 -5.30 1.82
C LEU A 51 -10.15 -5.13 1.95
N TRP A 52 -10.83 -5.03 0.81
CA TRP A 52 -12.29 -4.96 0.73
C TRP A 52 -12.89 -6.27 0.22
N PRO A 53 -14.16 -6.55 0.50
CA PRO A 53 -14.87 -7.66 -0.14
C PRO A 53 -14.77 -7.57 -1.67
N LEU A 54 -14.53 -8.69 -2.33
CA LEU A 54 -14.41 -8.80 -3.79
C LEU A 54 -13.16 -8.17 -4.41
N THR A 55 -12.22 -7.68 -3.60
CA THR A 55 -10.89 -7.27 -4.09
C THR A 55 -9.92 -8.45 -4.05
N GLU A 56 -8.76 -8.28 -4.67
CA GLU A 56 -7.73 -9.31 -4.69
C GLU A 56 -7.15 -9.61 -3.30
N ALA A 57 -6.71 -10.84 -3.11
CA ALA A 57 -6.42 -11.40 -1.79
C ALA A 57 -5.19 -10.80 -1.08
N ASN A 58 -4.23 -10.17 -1.78
CA ASN A 58 -3.01 -9.62 -1.19
C ASN A 58 -2.70 -8.22 -1.72
N PRO A 59 -3.52 -7.20 -1.38
CA PRO A 59 -3.33 -5.85 -1.89
C PRO A 59 -2.01 -5.23 -1.41
N LEU A 60 -1.58 -5.48 -0.18
CA LEU A 60 -0.33 -4.94 0.35
C LEU A 60 0.90 -5.54 -0.36
N GLY A 61 0.93 -6.85 -0.59
CA GLY A 61 2.04 -7.47 -1.32
C GLY A 61 2.19 -6.92 -2.73
N ARG A 62 1.08 -6.68 -3.40
CA ARG A 62 1.06 -6.05 -4.73
C ARG A 62 1.55 -4.61 -4.69
N TYR A 63 1.15 -3.85 -3.68
CA TYR A 63 1.61 -2.48 -3.48
C TYR A 63 3.12 -2.43 -3.25
N LEU A 64 3.65 -3.22 -2.33
CA LEU A 64 5.08 -3.29 -2.04
C LEU A 64 5.88 -3.71 -3.28
N HIS A 65 5.41 -4.73 -4.02
CA HIS A 65 6.04 -5.12 -5.27
C HIS A 65 6.03 -3.99 -6.31
N SER A 66 4.94 -3.22 -6.41
CA SER A 66 4.89 -2.07 -7.32
C SER A 66 5.88 -0.98 -6.91
N LEU A 67 6.03 -0.70 -5.61
CA LEU A 67 7.03 0.26 -5.11
C LEU A 67 8.46 -0.16 -5.47
N GLU A 68 8.79 -1.46 -5.39
CA GLU A 68 10.09 -1.99 -5.83
C GLU A 68 10.37 -1.72 -7.32
N GLN A 69 9.34 -1.79 -8.17
CA GLN A 69 9.50 -1.46 -9.59
C GLN A 69 9.65 0.04 -9.82
N LEU A 70 8.89 0.84 -9.06
CA LEU A 70 8.91 2.30 -9.15
C LEU A 70 10.21 2.91 -8.63
N GLU A 71 10.84 2.30 -7.63
CA GLU A 71 12.14 2.73 -7.10
C GLU A 71 13.24 2.73 -8.17
N LYS A 72 13.15 1.82 -9.15
CA LYS A 72 14.12 1.69 -10.25
C LYS A 72 13.98 2.79 -11.30
N LEU A 73 12.91 3.56 -11.27
CA LEU A 73 12.70 4.64 -12.23
C LEU A 73 13.56 5.85 -11.89
N GLU A 74 14.08 6.47 -12.94
CA GLU A 74 14.77 7.75 -12.83
C GLU A 74 13.77 8.89 -12.96
N VAL A 75 13.32 9.44 -11.83
CA VAL A 75 12.31 10.50 -11.76
C VAL A 75 12.91 11.71 -11.06
N ASP A 76 12.94 12.85 -11.76
CA ASP A 76 13.37 14.13 -11.20
C ASP A 76 12.19 14.90 -10.61
N CYS A 77 10.98 14.67 -11.17
CA CYS A 77 9.76 15.28 -10.69
C CYS A 77 8.58 14.31 -10.85
N ALA A 78 7.83 14.09 -9.78
CA ALA A 78 6.57 13.40 -9.88
C ALA A 78 5.40 14.28 -9.46
N LEU A 79 4.28 14.15 -10.20
CA LEU A 79 3.02 14.82 -9.97
C LEU A 79 2.04 13.82 -9.34
N PRO A 80 1.83 13.89 -8.02
CA PRO A 80 0.81 13.09 -7.36
C PRO A 80 -0.59 13.66 -7.62
N GLY A 81 -1.63 12.86 -7.35
CA GLY A 81 -3.02 13.28 -7.48
C GLY A 81 -3.42 14.40 -6.54
N HIS A 82 -2.70 14.57 -5.42
CA HIS A 82 -2.94 15.60 -4.41
C HIS A 82 -1.67 16.28 -3.94
N LYS A 83 -1.83 17.54 -3.49
CA LYS A 83 -0.86 18.35 -2.75
C LYS A 83 0.38 18.73 -3.56
N GLN A 84 1.59 18.38 -3.11
CA GLN A 84 2.84 18.94 -3.61
C GLN A 84 3.59 17.94 -4.49
N LEU A 85 4.40 18.48 -5.41
CA LEU A 85 5.30 17.71 -6.26
C LEU A 85 6.32 16.92 -5.43
N ILE A 86 6.76 15.79 -5.95
CA ILE A 86 7.79 14.94 -5.36
C ILE A 86 9.06 15.15 -6.18
N THR A 87 10.11 15.68 -5.55
CA THR A 87 11.41 15.95 -6.17
C THR A 87 12.50 14.98 -5.72
N ASP A 88 12.25 14.22 -4.67
CA ASP A 88 13.11 13.12 -4.22
C ASP A 88 12.33 11.82 -4.27
N TRP A 89 12.23 11.30 -5.49
CA TRP A 89 11.43 10.12 -5.79
C TRP A 89 11.87 8.87 -5.04
N ARG A 90 13.16 8.55 -5.11
CA ARG A 90 13.69 7.32 -4.49
C ARG A 90 13.53 7.33 -2.98
N LYS A 91 13.86 8.47 -2.37
CA LYS A 91 13.66 8.64 -0.93
C LYS A 91 12.20 8.45 -0.56
N ARG A 92 11.28 9.06 -1.31
CA ARG A 92 9.84 8.93 -1.01
C ARG A 92 9.33 7.50 -1.16
N VAL A 93 9.73 6.79 -2.19
CA VAL A 93 9.39 5.37 -2.37
C VAL A 93 9.93 4.52 -1.22
N ALA A 94 11.19 4.72 -0.83
CA ALA A 94 11.80 4.02 0.30
C ALA A 94 11.09 4.31 1.64
N GLU A 95 10.67 5.56 1.87
CA GLU A 95 9.87 5.92 3.06
C GLU A 95 8.54 5.16 3.12
N LEU A 96 7.86 4.99 1.98
CA LEU A 96 6.60 4.23 1.91
C LEU A 96 6.83 2.75 2.20
N GLN A 97 7.90 2.16 1.66
CA GLN A 97 8.28 0.77 1.95
C GLN A 97 8.60 0.58 3.43
N SER A 98 9.42 1.47 4.02
CA SER A 98 9.77 1.45 5.45
C SER A 98 8.53 1.54 6.34
N HIS A 99 7.62 2.47 6.02
CA HIS A 99 6.36 2.64 6.76
C HIS A 99 5.54 1.33 6.83
N HIS A 100 5.37 0.65 5.71
CA HIS A 100 4.61 -0.60 5.71
C HIS A 100 5.36 -1.74 6.42
N HIS A 101 6.68 -1.83 6.29
CA HIS A 101 7.48 -2.80 7.05
C HIS A 101 7.40 -2.56 8.57
N GLU A 102 7.49 -1.32 9.00
CA GLU A 102 7.31 -0.96 10.41
C GLU A 102 5.90 -1.31 10.91
N ARG A 103 4.87 -1.04 10.11
CA ARG A 103 3.48 -1.37 10.42
C ARG A 103 3.27 -2.89 10.53
N LEU A 104 3.84 -3.68 9.62
CA LEU A 104 3.82 -5.15 9.67
C LEU A 104 4.47 -5.67 10.96
N GLN A 105 5.60 -5.11 11.38
CA GLN A 105 6.25 -5.50 12.63
C GLN A 105 5.41 -5.11 13.86
N GLN A 106 4.82 -3.92 13.88
CA GLN A 106 3.90 -3.51 14.96
C GLN A 106 2.73 -4.49 15.09
N MET A 107 2.05 -4.82 13.97
CA MET A 107 0.91 -5.73 13.99
C MET A 107 1.32 -7.15 14.41
N LYS A 108 2.45 -7.66 13.91
CA LYS A 108 2.99 -8.94 14.34
C LYS A 108 3.27 -8.97 15.84
N ASN A 109 3.85 -7.89 16.40
CA ASN A 109 4.28 -7.85 17.80
C ASN A 109 3.10 -7.82 18.78
N VAL A 110 1.95 -7.27 18.41
CA VAL A 110 0.78 -7.20 19.30
C VAL A 110 -0.08 -8.47 19.28
N ILE A 111 0.20 -9.43 18.39
CA ILE A 111 -0.51 -10.71 18.35
C ILE A 111 0.10 -11.65 19.41
N ASP A 112 -0.69 -11.93 20.43
CA ASP A 112 -0.41 -12.91 21.48
C ASP A 112 -1.62 -13.87 21.57
N GLY A 113 -1.45 -15.08 21.00
CA GLY A 113 -2.55 -16.01 20.77
C GLY A 113 -3.43 -15.63 19.56
N ALA A 114 -4.67 -16.11 19.56
CA ALA A 114 -5.62 -15.82 18.48
C ALA A 114 -6.22 -14.42 18.64
N ALA A 115 -6.12 -13.58 17.62
CA ALA A 115 -6.62 -12.21 17.62
C ALA A 115 -7.47 -11.94 16.35
N THR A 116 -8.58 -11.21 16.50
CA THR A 116 -9.36 -10.72 15.35
C THR A 116 -8.66 -9.53 14.69
N PRO A 117 -9.00 -9.17 13.43
CA PRO A 117 -8.49 -7.93 12.82
C PRO A 117 -8.79 -6.68 13.66
N PHE A 118 -9.94 -6.63 14.31
CA PHE A 118 -10.28 -5.50 15.19
C PHE A 118 -9.42 -5.45 16.46
N ASP A 119 -9.12 -6.62 17.08
CA ASP A 119 -8.24 -6.67 18.24
C ASP A 119 -6.84 -6.14 17.91
N VAL A 120 -6.30 -6.54 16.75
CA VAL A 120 -4.99 -6.04 16.27
C VAL A 120 -5.07 -4.55 15.96
N CYS A 121 -6.11 -4.10 15.26
CA CYS A 121 -6.34 -2.69 14.96
C CYS A 121 -6.36 -1.85 16.23
N ALA A 122 -7.13 -2.25 17.24
CA ALA A 122 -7.27 -1.51 18.50
C ALA A 122 -5.98 -1.45 19.35
N ARG A 123 -5.04 -2.38 19.12
CA ARG A 123 -3.72 -2.37 19.78
C ARG A 123 -2.68 -1.53 19.06
N VAL A 124 -2.88 -1.28 17.76
CA VAL A 124 -1.92 -0.56 16.90
C VAL A 124 -2.35 0.88 16.66
N PHE A 125 -3.65 1.15 16.62
CA PHE A 125 -4.23 2.48 16.41
C PHE A 125 -4.96 2.94 17.66
N ASP A 126 -4.96 4.24 17.92
CA ASP A 126 -5.83 4.83 18.96
C ASP A 126 -7.26 4.94 18.42
N VAL A 127 -7.99 3.82 18.46
CA VAL A 127 -9.36 3.74 17.93
C VAL A 127 -10.35 4.67 18.64
N ASN A 128 -10.03 5.13 19.87
CA ASN A 128 -10.87 6.05 20.60
C ASN A 128 -10.79 7.48 20.06
N ALA A 129 -9.68 7.83 19.41
CA ALA A 129 -9.48 9.12 18.75
C ALA A 129 -10.03 9.16 17.31
N LEU A 130 -10.47 8.02 16.76
CA LEU A 130 -10.93 7.90 15.38
C LEU A 130 -12.45 8.00 15.28
N SER A 131 -12.93 8.63 14.22
CA SER A 131 -14.34 8.54 13.80
C SER A 131 -14.69 7.13 13.31
N SER A 132 -15.97 6.78 13.28
CA SER A 132 -16.43 5.49 12.76
C SER A 132 -15.96 5.21 11.32
N HIS A 133 -15.81 6.27 10.50
CA HIS A 133 -15.30 6.15 9.14
C HIS A 133 -13.81 5.80 9.13
N GLU A 134 -13.00 6.46 9.95
CA GLU A 134 -11.57 6.20 10.07
C GLU A 134 -11.29 4.81 10.68
N ILE A 135 -12.10 4.37 11.66
CA ILE A 135 -12.02 3.01 12.21
C ILE A 135 -12.21 1.97 11.10
N ARG A 136 -13.17 2.19 10.20
CA ARG A 136 -13.40 1.28 9.07
C ARG A 136 -12.18 1.16 8.17
N PHE A 137 -11.52 2.28 7.87
CA PHE A 137 -10.27 2.26 7.09
C PHE A 137 -9.13 1.59 7.85
N ALA A 138 -8.96 1.89 9.13
CA ALA A 138 -7.92 1.28 9.96
C ALA A 138 -8.08 -0.24 10.06
N VAL A 139 -9.32 -0.74 10.20
CA VAL A 139 -9.58 -2.19 10.24
C VAL A 139 -9.30 -2.86 8.89
N THR A 140 -9.71 -2.25 7.76
CA THR A 140 -9.46 -2.82 6.43
C THR A 140 -8.00 -2.73 6.02
N GLU A 141 -7.26 -1.72 6.47
CA GLU A 141 -5.80 -1.64 6.35
C GLU A 141 -5.13 -2.73 7.20
N THR A 142 -5.56 -2.89 8.46
CA THR A 142 -5.07 -3.97 9.33
C THR A 142 -5.27 -5.33 8.67
N LEU A 143 -6.45 -5.55 8.10
CA LEU A 143 -6.75 -6.80 7.41
C LEU A 143 -5.80 -7.05 6.22
N ALA A 144 -5.50 -6.04 5.42
CA ALA A 144 -4.55 -6.15 4.32
C ALA A 144 -3.14 -6.54 4.79
N HIS A 145 -2.69 -5.98 5.91
CA HIS A 145 -1.39 -6.32 6.51
C HIS A 145 -1.38 -7.73 7.11
N LEU A 146 -2.46 -8.17 7.75
CA LEU A 146 -2.58 -9.52 8.29
C LEU A 146 -2.58 -10.58 7.18
N GLU A 147 -3.31 -10.34 6.08
CA GLU A 147 -3.30 -11.24 4.91
C GLU A 147 -1.91 -11.29 4.26
N TYR A 148 -1.18 -10.18 4.21
CA TYR A 148 0.22 -10.18 3.77
C TYR A 148 1.07 -11.10 4.66
N LEU A 149 0.98 -10.98 5.99
CA LEU A 149 1.73 -11.82 6.93
C LEU A 149 1.34 -13.31 6.84
N VAL A 150 0.09 -13.63 6.48
CA VAL A 150 -0.33 -15.01 6.18
C VAL A 150 0.32 -15.51 4.91
N ASN A 151 0.35 -14.70 3.84
CA ASN A 151 1.03 -15.06 2.59
C ASN A 151 2.54 -15.28 2.78
N GLU A 152 3.17 -14.49 3.67
CA GLU A 152 4.58 -14.67 4.07
C GLU A 152 4.79 -15.81 5.10
N GLN A 153 3.77 -16.61 5.35
CA GLN A 153 3.80 -17.73 6.31
C GLN A 153 4.24 -17.34 7.73
N THR A 154 4.11 -16.07 8.08
CA THR A 154 4.44 -15.55 9.43
C THR A 154 3.27 -15.73 10.40
N LEU A 155 2.04 -15.68 9.89
CA LEU A 155 0.81 -15.90 10.63
C LEU A 155 0.01 -17.06 10.02
N GLN A 156 -0.83 -17.67 10.86
CA GLN A 156 -1.91 -18.57 10.45
C GLN A 156 -3.23 -17.85 10.60
N LYS A 157 -4.14 -18.10 9.64
CA LYS A 157 -5.51 -17.59 9.64
C LYS A 157 -6.47 -18.72 9.92
N ASN A 158 -7.37 -18.51 10.87
CA ASN A 158 -8.54 -19.37 11.09
C ASN A 158 -9.81 -18.64 10.59
N THR A 159 -10.59 -19.31 9.77
CA THR A 159 -11.82 -18.75 9.15
C THR A 159 -13.10 -19.30 9.74
N ASN A 160 -13.04 -20.09 10.82
CA ASN A 160 -14.22 -20.63 11.49
C ASN A 160 -14.96 -19.52 12.24
N HIS A 161 -16.20 -19.20 11.85
CA HIS A 161 -17.11 -18.18 12.39
C HIS A 161 -16.59 -16.75 12.26
N VAL A 162 -15.54 -16.38 13.01
CA VAL A 162 -14.86 -15.08 12.96
C VAL A 162 -13.42 -15.31 12.57
N TRP A 163 -12.90 -14.50 11.66
CA TRP A 163 -11.49 -14.58 11.26
C TRP A 163 -10.58 -14.22 12.42
N THR A 164 -9.67 -15.10 12.71
CA THR A 164 -8.62 -14.87 13.70
C THR A 164 -7.25 -15.20 13.13
N TYR A 165 -6.24 -14.50 13.64
CA TYR A 165 -4.85 -14.63 13.21
C TYR A 165 -3.98 -14.96 14.42
N MET A 166 -3.01 -15.83 14.21
CA MET A 166 -2.09 -16.32 15.24
C MET A 166 -0.69 -16.47 14.64
N ARG A 167 0.35 -16.27 15.44
CA ARG A 167 1.73 -16.49 14.98
C ARG A 167 1.95 -17.97 14.64
N ASN A 168 2.73 -18.20 13.58
CA ASN A 168 3.28 -19.54 13.35
C ASN A 168 4.31 -19.85 14.46
N CYS A 169 4.30 -21.10 14.96
CA CYS A 169 5.28 -21.60 15.91
C CYS A 169 6.63 -21.83 15.24
#